data_17488b492943fcf3283a5b46b133af6a
#
_entry.id   17488b492943fcf3283a5b46b133af6a
#
_cell.length_a   1.000
_cell.length_b   1.000
_cell.length_c   1.000
_cell.angle_alpha   90.00
_cell.angle_beta   90.00
_cell.angle_gamma   90.00
#
_symmetry.space_group_name_H-M   'P 1'
#
loop_
_entity.id
_entity.type
_entity.pdbx_description
1 polymer ?
#
loop_
_entity_poly.entity_id
_entity_poly.type
_entity_poly.pdbx_seq_one_letter_code
_entity_poly.pdbx_strand_id
1 'polypeptide(L)'
;MSASLDYSQKCRRGFSLLEIMLALAILGGSLAILSTIASVGSDAAREGRDLSIARILCQTKLSELLIQDIAPQAVDSVPIESSDSGSVTEFTYSVEVLPAPLDGLLSIRVSVDGVNPDGGSSIASYALTRWMIDPALGLEEAEEAEEAEKAAAESAATDESGGGEF
;
A
#
# COMPACT_ATOMS: atom_id res chain seq x y z
N MET A 1 89.30 0.30 -26.88
CA MET A 1 87.92 -0.14 -27.10
C MET A 1 87.05 0.67 -26.11
N SER A 2 86.51 1.81 -26.55
CA SER A 2 85.67 2.68 -25.74
C SER A 2 84.23 2.48 -26.19
N ALA A 3 83.40 1.85 -25.30
CA ALA A 3 81.97 1.71 -25.54
C ALA A 3 81.30 2.99 -25.12
N SER A 4 80.77 3.77 -26.06
CA SER A 4 79.90 4.92 -25.78
C SER A 4 78.51 4.43 -25.45
N LEU A 5 78.10 4.64 -24.20
CA LEU A 5 76.73 4.42 -23.74
C LEU A 5 75.85 5.57 -24.25
N ASP A 6 75.08 5.27 -25.28
CA ASP A 6 74.09 6.18 -25.84
C ASP A 6 72.88 6.29 -24.86
N TYR A 7 72.87 7.33 -24.03
CA TYR A 7 71.81 7.61 -23.08
C TYR A 7 70.68 8.34 -23.82
N SER A 8 69.75 7.53 -24.38
CA SER A 8 68.56 8.07 -25.02
C SER A 8 67.75 8.83 -23.96
N GLN A 9 67.87 10.15 -23.99
CA GLN A 9 67.07 11.06 -23.18
C GLN A 9 65.60 11.00 -23.64
N LYS A 10 64.80 10.20 -22.93
CA LYS A 10 63.38 10.15 -23.05
C LYS A 10 62.82 11.52 -22.71
N CYS A 11 62.46 12.34 -23.71
CA CYS A 11 61.76 13.61 -23.51
C CYS A 11 60.54 13.41 -22.65
N ARG A 12 60.60 13.87 -21.41
CA ARG A 12 59.42 13.99 -20.54
C ARG A 12 58.53 15.08 -21.11
N ARG A 13 57.48 14.69 -21.82
CA ARG A 13 56.43 15.62 -22.24
C ARG A 13 55.72 16.12 -20.99
N GLY A 14 55.85 17.40 -20.64
CA GLY A 14 55.06 18.06 -19.62
C GLY A 14 53.61 18.20 -20.10
N PHE A 15 52.68 18.09 -19.19
CA PHE A 15 51.23 18.33 -19.50
C PHE A 15 51.04 19.79 -19.94
N SER A 16 50.26 19.97 -21.00
CA SER A 16 49.85 21.32 -21.43
C SER A 16 48.77 21.84 -20.49
N LEU A 17 48.81 23.14 -20.20
CA LEU A 17 47.80 23.80 -19.36
C LEU A 17 46.39 23.61 -19.95
N LEU A 18 46.26 23.59 -21.29
CA LEU A 18 45.01 23.34 -22.00
C LEU A 18 44.50 21.90 -21.75
N GLU A 19 45.39 20.91 -21.68
CA GLU A 19 45.03 19.52 -21.40
C GLU A 19 44.46 19.37 -19.98
N ILE A 20 45.05 20.04 -18.99
CA ILE A 20 44.55 20.06 -17.62
C ILE A 20 43.19 20.75 -17.56
N MET A 21 43.00 21.89 -18.24
CA MET A 21 41.71 22.58 -18.29
C MET A 21 40.61 21.70 -18.94
N LEU A 22 40.95 21.03 -20.03
CA LEU A 22 40.01 20.13 -20.72
C LEU A 22 39.64 18.89 -19.81
N ALA A 23 40.64 18.32 -19.15
CA ALA A 23 40.41 17.22 -18.23
C ALA A 23 39.49 17.62 -17.06
N LEU A 24 39.71 18.82 -16.46
CA LEU A 24 38.88 19.33 -15.41
C LEU A 24 37.47 19.67 -15.90
N ALA A 25 37.30 20.18 -17.11
CA ALA A 25 35.98 20.44 -17.68
C ALA A 25 35.17 19.15 -17.89
N ILE A 26 35.82 18.10 -18.41
CA ILE A 26 35.17 16.79 -18.58
C ILE A 26 34.84 16.17 -17.23
N LEU A 27 35.76 16.23 -16.26
CA LEU A 27 35.54 15.71 -14.92
C LEU A 27 34.39 16.42 -14.21
N GLY A 28 34.38 17.76 -14.26
CA GLY A 28 33.30 18.57 -13.67
C GLY A 28 31.94 18.33 -14.31
N GLY A 29 31.91 18.20 -15.64
CA GLY A 29 30.70 17.88 -16.38
C GLY A 29 30.15 16.48 -16.01
N SER A 30 31.00 15.48 -15.92
CA SER A 30 30.61 14.13 -15.55
C SER A 30 30.11 14.03 -14.10
N LEU A 31 30.75 14.74 -13.17
CA LEU A 31 30.30 14.84 -11.78
C LEU A 31 28.93 15.50 -11.65
N ALA A 32 28.66 16.56 -12.40
CA ALA A 32 27.37 17.23 -12.42
C ALA A 32 26.24 16.28 -12.88
N ILE A 33 26.47 15.53 -13.95
CA ILE A 33 25.50 14.53 -14.45
C ILE A 33 25.28 13.41 -13.42
N LEU A 34 26.34 12.87 -12.83
CA LEU A 34 26.22 11.83 -11.80
C LEU A 34 25.46 12.31 -10.56
N SER A 35 25.68 13.56 -10.13
CA SER A 35 24.93 14.16 -9.02
C SER A 35 23.44 14.25 -9.33
N THR A 36 23.06 14.64 -10.55
CA THR A 36 21.66 14.69 -10.98
C THR A 36 21.02 13.30 -10.98
N ILE A 37 21.72 12.29 -11.51
CA ILE A 37 21.22 10.90 -11.52
C ILE A 37 21.05 10.38 -10.10
N ALA A 38 21.98 10.67 -9.19
CA ALA A 38 21.91 10.25 -7.80
C ALA A 38 20.72 10.88 -7.07
N SER A 39 20.42 12.17 -7.29
CA SER A 39 19.27 12.84 -6.69
C SER A 39 17.95 12.25 -7.19
N VAL A 40 17.78 12.10 -8.51
CA VAL A 40 16.59 11.49 -9.11
C VAL A 40 16.38 10.05 -8.61
N GLY A 41 17.47 9.28 -8.52
CA GLY A 41 17.41 7.92 -7.98
C GLY A 41 16.99 7.87 -6.51
N SER A 42 17.45 8.82 -5.71
CA SER A 42 17.05 8.92 -4.30
C SER A 42 15.57 9.28 -4.13
N ASP A 43 15.06 10.20 -4.93
CA ASP A 43 13.66 10.63 -4.88
C ASP A 43 12.72 9.48 -5.34
N ALA A 44 13.07 8.80 -6.42
CA ALA A 44 12.34 7.63 -6.89
C ALA A 44 12.35 6.48 -5.87
N ALA A 45 13.46 6.30 -5.13
CA ALA A 45 13.54 5.29 -4.08
C ALA A 45 12.63 5.61 -2.89
N ARG A 46 12.49 6.89 -2.52
CA ARG A 46 11.56 7.34 -1.47
C ARG A 46 10.12 7.10 -1.88
N GLU A 47 9.74 7.52 -3.08
CA GLU A 47 8.41 7.30 -3.62
C GLU A 47 8.05 5.80 -3.68
N GLY A 48 8.96 4.97 -4.16
CA GLY A 48 8.79 3.51 -4.19
C GLY A 48 8.64 2.89 -2.82
N ARG A 49 9.33 3.42 -1.80
CA ARG A 49 9.20 3.00 -0.41
C ARG A 49 7.82 3.36 0.14
N ASP A 50 7.40 4.61 -0.02
CA ASP A 50 6.11 5.09 0.49
C ASP A 50 4.94 4.33 -0.17
N LEU A 51 5.03 4.05 -1.47
CA LEU A 51 4.05 3.21 -2.17
C LEU A 51 4.02 1.77 -1.63
N SER A 52 5.17 1.20 -1.30
CA SER A 52 5.26 -0.14 -0.69
C SER A 52 4.63 -0.18 0.69
N ILE A 53 4.83 0.86 1.51
CA ILE A 53 4.21 1.00 2.83
C ILE A 53 2.69 1.14 2.68
N ALA A 54 2.21 2.02 1.79
CA ALA A 54 0.78 2.20 1.51
C ALA A 54 0.11 0.88 1.11
N ARG A 55 0.80 0.08 0.27
CA ARG A 55 0.32 -1.25 -0.13
C ARG A 55 0.19 -2.20 1.06
N ILE A 56 1.20 -2.28 1.92
CA ILE A 56 1.19 -3.16 3.10
C ILE A 56 0.07 -2.75 4.05
N LEU A 57 -0.06 -1.46 4.34
CA LEU A 57 -1.10 -0.92 5.21
C LEU A 57 -2.50 -1.22 4.65
N CYS A 58 -2.70 -1.02 3.35
CA CYS A 58 -3.94 -1.32 2.66
C CYS A 58 -4.30 -2.82 2.74
N GLN A 59 -3.32 -3.72 2.52
CA GLN A 59 -3.51 -5.16 2.65
C GLN A 59 -3.84 -5.57 4.09
N THR A 60 -3.15 -5.00 5.07
CA THR A 60 -3.38 -5.28 6.49
C THR A 60 -4.78 -4.85 6.91
N LYS A 61 -5.20 -3.62 6.55
CA LYS A 61 -6.55 -3.12 6.87
C LYS A 61 -7.65 -3.92 6.18
N LEU A 62 -7.46 -4.25 4.91
CA LEU A 62 -8.41 -5.10 4.20
C LEU A 62 -8.52 -6.49 4.83
N SER A 63 -7.41 -7.11 5.22
CA SER A 63 -7.41 -8.41 5.90
C SER A 63 -8.08 -8.34 7.27
N GLU A 64 -7.86 -7.26 8.02
CA GLU A 64 -8.50 -7.00 9.30
C GLU A 64 -10.03 -6.91 9.16
N LEU A 65 -10.52 -6.18 8.15
CA LEU A 65 -11.94 -6.08 7.86
C LEU A 65 -12.58 -7.41 7.41
N LEU A 66 -11.85 -8.22 6.65
CA LEU A 66 -12.36 -9.51 6.17
C LEU A 66 -12.39 -10.61 7.26
N ILE A 67 -11.61 -10.47 8.33
CA ILE A 67 -11.59 -11.41 9.45
C ILE A 67 -12.68 -11.07 10.48
N GLN A 68 -13.09 -9.81 10.56
CA GLN A 68 -14.16 -9.39 11.45
C GLN A 68 -15.50 -9.77 10.81
N ASP A 69 -16.25 -10.67 11.45
CA ASP A 69 -17.63 -11.05 11.06
C ASP A 69 -18.65 -9.92 11.37
N ILE A 70 -18.25 -8.68 11.16
CA ILE A 70 -19.07 -7.49 11.39
C ILE A 70 -19.21 -6.78 10.05
N ALA A 71 -20.40 -6.28 9.77
CA ALA A 71 -20.64 -5.48 8.58
C ALA A 71 -19.65 -4.29 8.53
N PRO A 72 -18.83 -4.21 7.47
CA PRO A 72 -17.83 -3.15 7.35
C PRO A 72 -18.51 -1.80 7.23
N GLN A 73 -18.01 -0.83 7.99
CA GLN A 73 -18.51 0.54 7.92
C GLN A 73 -17.62 1.38 7.02
N ALA A 74 -18.25 2.28 6.25
CA ALA A 74 -17.52 3.27 5.47
C ALA A 74 -16.83 4.26 6.42
N VAL A 75 -15.55 4.52 6.16
CA VAL A 75 -14.70 5.42 6.94
C VAL A 75 -13.91 6.28 5.98
N ASP A 76 -13.73 7.55 6.28
CA ASP A 76 -13.01 8.49 5.43
C ASP A 76 -11.85 9.13 6.18
N SER A 77 -10.66 9.08 5.54
CA SER A 77 -9.42 9.79 5.94
C SER A 77 -9.02 9.62 7.42
N VAL A 78 -9.02 8.38 7.92
CA VAL A 78 -8.57 8.10 9.28
C VAL A 78 -7.06 7.89 9.29
N PRO A 79 -6.32 8.57 10.20
CA PRO A 79 -4.88 8.39 10.31
C PRO A 79 -4.52 6.96 10.71
N ILE A 80 -3.45 6.43 10.12
CA ILE A 80 -2.93 5.11 10.42
C ILE A 80 -1.43 5.20 10.69
N GLU A 81 -0.98 4.59 11.77
CA GLU A 81 0.45 4.50 12.07
C GLU A 81 1.12 3.46 11.17
N SER A 82 2.21 3.87 10.52
CA SER A 82 3.06 2.93 9.81
C SER A 82 3.94 2.17 10.79
N SER A 83 4.08 0.87 10.61
CA SER A 83 5.01 0.05 11.40
C SER A 83 6.47 0.32 11.06
N ASP A 84 6.75 1.12 10.04
CA ASP A 84 8.09 1.48 9.61
C ASP A 84 8.54 2.77 10.30
N SER A 85 9.35 2.62 11.34
CA SER A 85 9.94 3.73 12.10
C SER A 85 10.85 4.67 11.29
N GLY A 86 11.14 4.34 10.05
CA GLY A 86 11.95 5.16 9.14
C GLY A 86 11.14 5.97 8.13
N SER A 87 9.82 5.84 8.10
CA SER A 87 8.96 6.69 7.28
C SER A 87 8.60 7.97 8.02
N VAL A 88 8.81 9.10 7.38
CA VAL A 88 8.40 10.43 7.87
C VAL A 88 6.99 10.77 7.34
N THR A 89 6.50 9.99 6.36
CA THR A 89 5.20 10.20 5.73
C THR A 89 4.09 9.69 6.62
N GLU A 90 3.13 10.56 6.91
CA GLU A 90 1.88 10.18 7.57
C GLU A 90 0.93 9.55 6.56
N PHE A 91 0.22 8.51 6.97
CA PHE A 91 -0.74 7.82 6.12
C PHE A 91 -2.15 7.93 6.68
N THR A 92 -3.12 8.07 5.77
CA THR A 92 -4.54 7.97 6.08
C THR A 92 -5.18 6.85 5.29
N TYR A 93 -6.21 6.21 5.84
CA TYR A 93 -6.96 5.21 5.11
C TYR A 93 -8.43 5.59 5.02
N SER A 94 -9.06 5.15 3.94
CA SER A 94 -10.49 5.27 3.71
C SER A 94 -11.06 3.91 3.32
N VAL A 95 -12.28 3.63 3.78
CA VAL A 95 -13.02 2.41 3.46
C VAL A 95 -14.33 2.81 2.80
N GLU A 96 -14.53 2.35 1.57
CA GLU A 96 -15.81 2.47 0.86
C GLU A 96 -16.48 1.10 0.81
N VAL A 97 -17.77 1.05 1.14
CA VAL A 97 -18.59 -0.16 1.08
C VAL A 97 -19.72 0.09 0.11
N LEU A 98 -19.77 -0.68 -0.95
CA LEU A 98 -20.76 -0.58 -2.00
C LEU A 98 -21.41 -1.94 -2.25
N PRO A 99 -22.71 -1.99 -2.61
CA PRO A 99 -23.30 -3.25 -3.07
C PRO A 99 -22.59 -3.74 -4.32
N ALA A 100 -22.28 -5.02 -4.39
CA ALA A 100 -21.71 -5.63 -5.57
C ALA A 100 -22.80 -5.90 -6.64
N PRO A 101 -22.43 -6.18 -7.91
CA PRO A 101 -23.39 -6.49 -8.97
C PRO A 101 -24.23 -7.75 -8.74
N LEU A 102 -23.84 -8.61 -7.82
CA LEU A 102 -24.54 -9.83 -7.43
C LEU A 102 -25.21 -9.60 -6.06
N ASP A 103 -26.46 -10.00 -5.95
CA ASP A 103 -27.20 -9.92 -4.69
C ASP A 103 -26.48 -10.73 -3.60
N GLY A 104 -26.42 -10.16 -2.41
CA GLY A 104 -25.77 -10.78 -1.27
C GLY A 104 -24.25 -10.63 -1.21
N LEU A 105 -23.66 -9.82 -2.08
CA LEU A 105 -22.25 -9.48 -2.03
C LEU A 105 -22.04 -7.98 -1.79
N LEU A 106 -21.05 -7.67 -0.97
CA LEU A 106 -20.54 -6.31 -0.76
C LEU A 106 -19.18 -6.16 -1.42
N SER A 107 -18.97 -5.02 -2.06
CA SER A 107 -17.68 -4.59 -2.58
C SER A 107 -17.03 -3.66 -1.57
N ILE A 108 -15.93 -4.07 -0.98
CA ILE A 108 -15.14 -3.26 -0.05
C ILE A 108 -13.92 -2.74 -0.80
N ARG A 109 -13.78 -1.43 -0.81
CA ARG A 109 -12.60 -0.75 -1.32
C ARG A 109 -11.89 -0.06 -0.18
N VAL A 110 -10.65 -0.46 0.05
CA VAL A 110 -9.75 0.21 0.99
C VAL A 110 -8.74 0.99 0.20
N SER A 111 -8.59 2.27 0.49
CA SER A 111 -7.54 3.13 -0.05
C SER A 111 -6.67 3.66 1.08
N VAL A 112 -5.38 3.78 0.81
CA VAL A 112 -4.37 4.35 1.71
C VAL A 112 -3.62 5.43 0.96
N ASP A 113 -3.58 6.61 1.54
CA ASP A 113 -2.98 7.80 0.96
C ASP A 113 -1.90 8.36 1.90
N GLY A 114 -0.71 8.60 1.34
CA GLY A 114 0.37 9.31 2.04
C GLY A 114 0.12 10.81 2.01
N VAL A 115 0.04 11.41 3.18
CA VAL A 115 -0.24 12.85 3.35
C VAL A 115 0.95 13.67 2.88
N ASN A 116 0.67 14.65 2.01
CA ASN A 116 1.69 15.60 1.59
C ASN A 116 1.80 16.75 2.62
N PRO A 117 2.93 16.90 3.32
CA PRO A 117 3.10 17.94 4.33
C PRO A 117 3.01 19.36 3.74
N ASP A 118 3.32 19.52 2.45
CA ASP A 118 3.25 20.81 1.75
C ASP A 118 1.84 21.11 1.21
N GLY A 119 0.89 20.21 1.41
CA GLY A 119 -0.46 20.29 0.84
C GLY A 119 -0.50 19.87 -0.63
N GLY A 120 -1.69 19.58 -1.13
CA GLY A 120 -1.91 19.14 -2.52
C GLY A 120 -2.25 17.65 -2.62
N SER A 121 -1.85 17.01 -3.74
CA SER A 121 -2.11 15.59 -3.94
C SER A 121 -1.28 14.71 -3.02
N SER A 122 -1.81 13.52 -2.70
CA SER A 122 -1.10 12.50 -1.93
C SER A 122 0.25 12.14 -2.58
N ILE A 123 1.27 11.92 -1.75
CA ILE A 123 2.62 11.53 -2.21
C ILE A 123 2.62 10.11 -2.75
N ALA A 124 1.86 9.23 -2.10
CA ALA A 124 1.67 7.84 -2.51
C ALA A 124 0.21 7.46 -2.26
N SER A 125 -0.40 6.77 -3.21
CA SER A 125 -1.78 6.30 -3.10
C SER A 125 -1.87 4.87 -3.55
N TYR A 126 -2.56 4.04 -2.78
CA TYR A 126 -2.79 2.64 -3.11
C TYR A 126 -4.18 2.21 -2.68
N ALA A 127 -4.91 1.52 -3.55
CA ALA A 127 -6.25 1.03 -3.26
C ALA A 127 -6.40 -0.44 -3.63
N LEU A 128 -7.16 -1.17 -2.82
CA LEU A 128 -7.57 -2.55 -3.06
C LEU A 128 -9.08 -2.67 -2.95
N THR A 129 -9.66 -3.45 -3.84
CA THR A 129 -11.08 -3.81 -3.79
C THR A 129 -11.23 -5.32 -3.64
N ARG A 130 -12.12 -5.75 -2.76
CA ARG A 130 -12.50 -7.16 -2.56
C ARG A 130 -14.02 -7.28 -2.42
N TRP A 131 -14.53 -8.42 -2.80
CA TRP A 131 -15.91 -8.80 -2.57
C TRP A 131 -15.98 -9.71 -1.35
N MET A 132 -17.00 -9.51 -0.53
CA MET A 132 -17.34 -10.38 0.59
C MET A 132 -18.83 -10.67 0.57
N ILE A 133 -19.23 -11.75 1.20
CA ILE A 133 -20.64 -12.04 1.44
C ILE A 133 -21.14 -11.03 2.48
N ASP A 134 -22.34 -10.50 2.26
CA ASP A 134 -22.95 -9.59 3.22
C ASP A 134 -23.24 -10.34 4.53
N PRO A 135 -22.63 -9.97 5.65
CA PRO A 135 -22.88 -10.63 6.93
C PRO A 135 -24.33 -10.52 7.40
N ALA A 136 -25.06 -9.49 6.93
CA ALA A 136 -26.46 -9.30 7.29
C ALA A 136 -27.37 -10.41 6.75
N LEU A 137 -27.03 -10.99 5.58
CA LEU A 137 -27.81 -12.10 5.02
C LEU A 137 -27.81 -13.35 5.91
N GLY A 138 -26.68 -13.66 6.52
CA GLY A 138 -26.61 -14.80 7.44
C GLY A 138 -27.38 -14.59 8.74
N LEU A 139 -27.55 -13.34 9.17
CA LEU A 139 -28.36 -13.02 10.35
C LEU A 139 -29.86 -13.11 10.03
N GLU A 140 -30.30 -12.62 8.85
CA GLU A 140 -31.68 -12.72 8.41
C GLU A 140 -32.13 -14.20 8.26
N GLU A 141 -31.32 -15.04 7.64
CA GLU A 141 -31.59 -16.49 7.52
C GLU A 141 -31.64 -17.20 8.89
N ALA A 142 -30.77 -16.78 9.83
CA ALA A 142 -30.74 -17.33 11.17
C ALA A 142 -31.97 -16.90 12.00
N GLU A 143 -32.40 -15.64 11.89
CA GLU A 143 -33.60 -15.12 12.53
C GLU A 143 -34.86 -15.79 11.97
N GLU A 144 -34.97 -15.95 10.65
CA GLU A 144 -36.10 -16.65 10.02
C GLU A 144 -36.15 -18.15 10.44
N ALA A 145 -35.00 -18.81 10.56
CA ALA A 145 -34.93 -20.18 11.04
C ALA A 145 -35.35 -20.31 12.51
N GLU A 146 -34.94 -19.38 13.36
CA GLU A 146 -35.32 -19.36 14.78
C GLU A 146 -36.81 -19.07 14.98
N GLU A 147 -37.37 -18.14 14.19
CA GLU A 147 -38.81 -17.86 14.20
C GLU A 147 -39.63 -19.04 13.71
N ALA A 148 -39.16 -19.73 12.65
CA ALA A 148 -39.84 -20.95 12.16
C ALA A 148 -39.79 -22.09 13.18
N GLU A 149 -38.69 -22.27 13.90
CA GLU A 149 -38.55 -23.25 14.96
C GLU A 149 -39.47 -22.94 16.16
N LYS A 150 -39.54 -21.68 16.57
CA LYS A 150 -40.45 -21.20 17.62
C LYS A 150 -41.93 -21.42 17.25
N ALA A 151 -42.30 -21.08 16.02
CA ALA A 151 -43.65 -21.26 15.51
C ALA A 151 -44.03 -22.76 15.44
N ALA A 152 -43.10 -23.62 15.06
CA ALA A 152 -43.30 -25.07 15.05
C ALA A 152 -43.45 -25.64 16.47
N ALA A 153 -42.66 -25.15 17.42
CA ALA A 153 -42.74 -25.56 18.82
C ALA A 153 -44.07 -25.11 19.49
N GLU A 154 -44.54 -23.91 19.18
CA GLU A 154 -45.82 -23.40 19.69
C GLU A 154 -47.03 -24.14 19.12
N SER A 155 -47.00 -24.51 17.85
CA SER A 155 -48.04 -25.33 17.22
C SER A 155 -48.11 -26.74 17.79
N ALA A 156 -46.96 -27.36 18.12
CA ALA A 156 -46.90 -28.67 18.74
C ALA A 156 -47.45 -28.67 20.19
N ALA A 157 -47.18 -27.59 20.94
CA ALA A 157 -47.70 -27.44 22.31
C ALA A 157 -49.22 -27.22 22.39
N THR A 158 -49.81 -26.65 21.33
CA THR A 158 -51.26 -26.41 21.25
C THR A 158 -52.03 -27.70 20.92
N ASP A 159 -51.43 -28.62 20.19
CA ASP A 159 -52.06 -29.88 19.81
C ASP A 159 -52.11 -30.91 20.97
N GLU A 160 -51.18 -30.84 21.93
CA GLU A 160 -51.18 -31.69 23.11
C GLU A 160 -52.23 -31.25 24.17
N SER A 161 -52.68 -30.01 24.16
CA SER A 161 -53.68 -29.49 25.12
C SER A 161 -55.12 -29.80 24.75
N GLY A 162 -55.40 -30.30 23.53
CA GLY A 162 -56.76 -30.55 23.02
C GLY A 162 -57.30 -31.96 23.20
N GLY A 163 -56.52 -32.92 23.78
CA GLY A 163 -56.83 -34.32 23.82
C GLY A 163 -57.30 -34.89 25.15
N GLY A 164 -57.97 -34.14 26.02
CA GLY A 164 -58.35 -34.62 27.35
C GLY A 164 -59.76 -34.22 27.78
N GLU A 165 -60.79 -34.68 27.04
CA GLU A 165 -62.19 -34.78 27.58
C GLU A 165 -62.92 -35.95 26.93
N PHE A 166 -62.89 -37.06 27.57
CA PHE A 166 -63.98 -38.06 27.60
C PHE A 166 -63.99 -38.76 28.93
#